data_cdad0f00aa4ef9fac402b6a6bc16eb96
#
_entry.id   cdad0f00aa4ef9fac402b6a6bc16eb96
#
_cell.length_a   1.000
_cell.length_b   1.000
_cell.length_c   1.000
_cell.angle_alpha   90.00
_cell.angle_beta   90.00
_cell.angle_gamma   90.00
#
_symmetry.space_group_name_H-M   'P 1'
#
loop_
_entity.id
_entity.type
_entity.pdbx_description
1 polymer ?
#
loop_
_entity_poly.entity_id
_entity_poly.type
_entity_poly.pdbx_seq_one_letter_code
_entity_poly.pdbx_strand_id
1 'polypeptide(L)'
;MIVYRFAHRKFASELSGTGARLNGGRWNPPGIPVIYTSESISLALLEVLANAGSLQELQLLQLMEIDIPNIAGKQEIKLLNLKKNWFYDFDYTQWMGQEVLQTNKTVLLQCPSAIVHQEHNYLINPLHPDFKKIKLHTSTDFYFDERLFKQQKI
;
A
#
# COMPACT_ATOMS: atom_id res chain seq x y z
N MET A 1 10.67 -2.11 11.91
CA MET A 1 9.62 -2.90 11.22
C MET A 1 9.88 -2.83 9.72
N ILE A 2 9.80 -3.95 9.05
CA ILE A 2 9.89 -3.99 7.59
C ILE A 2 8.47 -4.11 7.03
N VAL A 3 8.16 -3.29 6.04
CA VAL A 3 6.92 -3.38 5.27
C VAL A 3 7.24 -3.62 3.80
N TYR A 4 6.27 -4.05 3.03
CA TYR A 4 6.50 -4.62 1.71
C TYR A 4 5.62 -3.96 0.66
N ARG A 5 6.19 -3.80 -0.54
CA ARG A 5 5.48 -3.23 -1.68
C ARG A 5 6.02 -3.83 -2.97
N PHE A 6 5.15 -4.10 -3.92
CA PHE A 6 5.56 -4.37 -5.30
C PHE A 6 5.43 -3.08 -6.11
N ALA A 7 6.47 -2.76 -6.87
CA ALA A 7 6.47 -1.60 -7.75
C ALA A 7 7.18 -1.93 -9.06
N HIS A 8 6.77 -1.26 -10.14
CA HIS A 8 7.44 -1.40 -11.43
C HIS A 8 8.93 -1.12 -11.26
N ARG A 9 9.79 -1.95 -11.88
CA ARG A 9 11.25 -1.85 -11.71
C ARG A 9 11.83 -0.47 -12.02
N LYS A 10 11.17 0.31 -12.89
CA LYS A 10 11.57 1.69 -13.16
C LYS A 10 11.44 2.62 -11.94
N PHE A 11 10.58 2.28 -11.00
CA PHE A 11 10.27 3.12 -9.84
C PHE A 11 10.61 2.45 -8.50
N ALA A 12 11.14 1.23 -8.53
CA ALA A 12 11.41 0.44 -7.33
C ALA A 12 12.67 0.87 -6.57
N SER A 13 13.38 1.89 -7.04
CA SER A 13 14.55 2.46 -6.36
C SER A 13 14.23 3.72 -5.54
N GLU A 14 12.98 4.17 -5.52
CA GLU A 14 12.61 5.42 -4.86
C GLU A 14 11.27 5.31 -4.11
N LEU A 15 11.08 6.19 -3.13
CA LEU A 15 9.87 6.30 -2.32
C LEU A 15 9.28 7.70 -2.52
N SER A 16 8.29 7.85 -3.41
CA SER A 16 7.77 9.17 -3.76
C SER A 16 6.29 9.38 -3.47
N GLY A 17 5.47 8.34 -3.57
CA GLY A 17 4.01 8.46 -3.46
C GLY A 17 3.34 9.15 -4.65
N THR A 18 4.09 9.40 -5.74
CA THR A 18 3.60 10.14 -6.91
C THR A 18 2.47 9.42 -7.62
N GLY A 19 2.54 8.10 -7.78
CA GLY A 19 1.50 7.32 -8.44
C GLY A 19 0.15 7.46 -7.75
N ALA A 20 0.11 7.33 -6.43
CA ALA A 20 -1.11 7.48 -5.65
C ALA A 20 -1.62 8.93 -5.67
N ARG A 21 -0.71 9.91 -5.69
CA ARG A 21 -1.10 11.33 -5.81
C ARG A 21 -1.80 11.61 -7.14
N LEU A 22 -1.34 11.00 -8.21
CA LEU A 22 -1.91 11.23 -9.55
C LEU A 22 -3.24 10.50 -9.75
N ASN A 23 -3.31 9.25 -9.31
CA ASN A 23 -4.42 8.36 -9.64
C ASN A 23 -5.41 8.12 -8.51
N GLY A 24 -5.02 8.45 -7.26
CA GLY A 24 -5.76 8.04 -6.08
C GLY A 24 -5.59 6.54 -5.78
N GLY A 25 -6.11 6.13 -4.65
CA GLY A 25 -6.12 4.73 -4.21
C GLY A 25 -7.23 4.50 -3.21
N ARG A 26 -7.21 3.34 -2.55
CA ARG A 26 -8.24 2.96 -1.58
C ARG A 26 -8.48 4.02 -0.50
N TRP A 27 -7.41 4.62 0.02
CA TRP A 27 -7.46 5.50 1.19
C TRP A 27 -7.05 6.94 0.89
N ASN A 28 -6.84 7.29 -0.38
CA ASN A 28 -6.52 8.68 -0.76
C ASN A 28 -7.22 9.07 -2.06
N PRO A 29 -7.82 10.26 -2.12
CA PRO A 29 -8.23 10.82 -3.41
C PRO A 29 -7.01 11.34 -4.18
N PRO A 30 -7.13 11.57 -5.51
CA PRO A 30 -6.09 12.27 -6.28
C PRO A 30 -5.70 13.60 -5.62
N GLY A 31 -4.43 13.94 -5.68
CA GLY A 31 -3.87 15.16 -5.09
C GLY A 31 -3.11 14.93 -3.79
N ILE A 32 -3.37 13.83 -3.07
CA ILE A 32 -2.69 13.51 -1.81
C ILE A 32 -1.68 12.39 -2.06
N PRO A 33 -0.36 12.65 -1.90
CA PRO A 33 0.65 11.60 -2.05
C PRO A 33 0.61 10.63 -0.88
N VAL A 34 0.77 9.35 -1.18
CA VAL A 34 0.87 8.30 -0.17
C VAL A 34 1.57 7.08 -0.77
N ILE A 35 2.34 6.37 0.04
CA ILE A 35 3.00 5.13 -0.37
C ILE A 35 2.29 3.97 0.30
N TYR A 36 1.65 3.12 -0.49
CA TYR A 36 0.95 1.93 -0.02
C TYR A 36 1.94 0.79 0.19
N THR A 37 1.93 0.22 1.38
CA THR A 37 2.71 -0.96 1.76
C THR A 37 1.84 -1.96 2.52
N SER A 38 2.34 -3.18 2.68
CA SER A 38 1.65 -4.24 3.41
C SER A 38 2.52 -4.82 4.51
N GLU A 39 1.89 -5.40 5.53
CA GLU A 39 2.61 -5.97 6.68
C GLU A 39 3.40 -7.24 6.35
N SER A 40 3.05 -7.92 5.24
CA SER A 40 3.72 -9.14 4.78
C SER A 40 3.87 -9.15 3.27
N ILE A 41 4.81 -9.98 2.79
CA ILE A 41 4.99 -10.19 1.34
C ILE A 41 3.73 -10.81 0.74
N SER A 42 3.10 -11.75 1.44
CA SER A 42 1.89 -12.41 0.95
C SER A 42 0.73 -11.44 0.77
N LEU A 43 0.53 -10.52 1.71
CA LEU A 43 -0.50 -9.50 1.59
C LEU A 43 -0.18 -8.51 0.46
N ALA A 44 1.07 -8.08 0.34
CA ALA A 44 1.50 -7.22 -0.77
C ALA A 44 1.23 -7.90 -2.12
N LEU A 45 1.46 -9.21 -2.20
CA LEU A 45 1.17 -9.99 -3.40
C LEU A 45 -0.33 -10.01 -3.72
N LEU A 46 -1.18 -10.26 -2.73
CA LEU A 46 -2.65 -10.23 -2.92
C LEU A 46 -3.13 -8.85 -3.38
N GLU A 47 -2.60 -7.79 -2.79
CA GLU A 47 -2.96 -6.42 -3.16
C GLU A 47 -2.59 -6.12 -4.62
N VAL A 48 -1.40 -6.52 -5.06
CA VAL A 48 -0.99 -6.28 -6.45
C VAL A 48 -1.75 -7.17 -7.42
N LEU A 49 -2.08 -8.41 -7.05
CA LEU A 49 -2.88 -9.33 -7.87
C LEU A 49 -4.29 -8.79 -8.12
N ALA A 50 -4.90 -8.19 -7.11
CA ALA A 50 -6.24 -7.63 -7.22
C ALA A 50 -6.33 -6.52 -8.28
N ASN A 51 -5.21 -5.87 -8.59
CA ASN A 51 -5.14 -4.76 -9.52
C ASN A 51 -4.44 -5.10 -10.84
N ALA A 52 -3.79 -6.27 -10.93
CA ALA A 52 -3.04 -6.65 -12.14
C ALA A 52 -3.95 -7.25 -13.21
N GLY A 53 -3.73 -6.86 -14.45
CA GLY A 53 -4.48 -7.38 -15.60
C GLY A 53 -3.87 -8.64 -16.20
N SER A 54 -2.59 -8.94 -15.92
CA SER A 54 -1.89 -10.08 -16.55
C SER A 54 -0.66 -10.50 -15.77
N LEU A 55 -0.20 -11.74 -16.02
CA LEU A 55 1.08 -12.23 -15.48
C LEU A 55 2.26 -11.38 -15.97
N GLN A 56 2.21 -10.92 -17.23
CA GLN A 56 3.26 -10.08 -17.82
C GLN A 56 3.44 -8.76 -17.04
N GLU A 57 2.35 -8.15 -16.57
CA GLU A 57 2.43 -6.95 -15.72
C GLU A 57 3.16 -7.23 -14.42
N LEU A 58 2.89 -8.38 -13.77
CA LEU A 58 3.57 -8.77 -12.53
C LEU A 58 5.07 -8.96 -12.73
N GLN A 59 5.49 -9.53 -13.87
CA GLN A 59 6.90 -9.80 -14.16
C GLN A 59 7.73 -8.52 -14.31
N LEU A 60 7.09 -7.36 -14.47
CA LEU A 60 7.77 -6.07 -14.51
C LEU A 60 7.98 -5.47 -13.11
N LEU A 61 7.47 -6.12 -12.06
CA LEU A 61 7.53 -5.62 -10.70
C LEU A 61 8.73 -6.16 -9.94
N GLN A 62 9.20 -5.35 -9.00
CA GLN A 62 10.18 -5.76 -7.99
C GLN A 62 9.55 -5.69 -6.61
N LEU A 63 10.05 -6.54 -5.71
CA LEU A 63 9.69 -6.49 -4.30
C LEU A 63 10.56 -5.45 -3.61
N MET A 64 9.92 -4.46 -3.01
CA MET A 64 10.57 -3.47 -2.16
C MET A 64 10.35 -3.85 -0.69
N GLU A 65 11.44 -3.90 0.06
CA GLU A 65 11.42 -4.02 1.51
C GLU A 65 11.79 -2.67 2.10
N ILE A 66 10.90 -2.11 2.90
CA ILE A 66 11.03 -0.73 3.40
C ILE A 66 11.16 -0.79 4.91
N ASP A 67 12.23 -0.17 5.43
CA ASP A 67 12.50 -0.13 6.87
C ASP A 67 11.86 1.10 7.50
N ILE A 68 10.97 0.83 8.45
CA ILE A 68 10.29 1.84 9.27
C ILE A 68 10.86 1.74 10.67
N PRO A 69 11.53 2.81 11.17
CA PRO A 69 12.10 2.79 12.51
C PRO A 69 11.02 2.71 13.59
N ASN A 70 11.33 2.06 14.71
CA ASN A 70 10.38 1.88 15.82
C ASN A 70 9.89 3.18 16.45
N ILE A 71 10.61 4.28 16.26
CA ILE A 71 10.23 5.60 16.76
C ILE A 71 9.23 6.33 15.87
N ALA A 72 8.92 5.78 14.69
CA ALA A 72 7.94 6.38 13.80
C ALA A 72 6.54 6.32 14.42
N GLY A 73 5.86 7.45 14.44
CA GLY A 73 4.48 7.53 14.93
C GLY A 73 3.50 6.89 13.96
N LYS A 74 2.41 6.36 14.51
CA LYS A 74 1.40 5.65 13.75
C LYS A 74 0.00 6.03 14.21
N GLN A 75 -0.88 6.37 13.27
CA GLN A 75 -2.31 6.41 13.46
C GLN A 75 -2.93 5.13 12.86
N GLU A 76 -4.14 4.82 13.29
CA GLU A 76 -4.82 3.58 12.89
C GLU A 76 -6.27 3.84 12.55
N ILE A 77 -6.68 3.35 11.38
CA ILE A 77 -8.10 3.19 11.05
C ILE A 77 -8.47 1.76 11.44
N LYS A 78 -9.30 1.62 12.49
CA LYS A 78 -9.70 0.31 13.01
C LYS A 78 -10.91 -0.21 12.25
N LEU A 79 -10.89 -1.50 11.96
CA LEU A 79 -12.01 -2.19 11.30
C LEU A 79 -13.35 -1.93 12.03
N LEU A 80 -13.31 -1.89 13.36
CA LEU A 80 -14.47 -1.63 14.21
C LEU A 80 -15.14 -0.28 13.94
N ASN A 81 -14.38 0.72 13.48
CA ASN A 81 -14.88 2.07 13.22
C ASN A 81 -15.39 2.27 11.79
N LEU A 82 -15.29 1.23 10.97
CA LEU A 82 -15.72 1.29 9.57
C LEU A 82 -17.16 0.82 9.45
N LYS A 83 -17.93 1.47 8.56
CA LYS A 83 -19.29 1.04 8.27
C LYS A 83 -19.30 -0.34 7.62
N LYS A 84 -20.47 -1.00 7.68
CA LYS A 84 -20.68 -2.26 6.97
C LYS A 84 -20.43 -2.07 5.47
N ASN A 85 -19.77 -3.05 4.82
CA ASN A 85 -19.47 -3.02 3.39
C ASN A 85 -18.56 -1.86 2.95
N TRP A 86 -17.74 -1.33 3.86
CA TRP A 86 -16.78 -0.24 3.57
C TRP A 86 -15.87 -0.53 2.37
N PHE A 87 -15.53 -1.78 2.15
CA PHE A 87 -14.62 -2.23 1.08
C PHE A 87 -15.24 -2.14 -0.32
N TYR A 88 -16.53 -1.88 -0.43
CA TYR A 88 -17.23 -1.56 -1.69
C TYR A 88 -17.40 -0.06 -1.92
N ASP A 89 -17.14 0.77 -0.92
CA ASP A 89 -17.37 2.21 -0.99
C ASP A 89 -16.04 2.98 -1.05
N PHE A 90 -15.57 3.19 -2.26
CA PHE A 90 -14.29 3.86 -2.51
C PHE A 90 -14.30 5.31 -2.01
N ASP A 91 -15.37 6.04 -2.26
CA ASP A 91 -15.49 7.44 -1.83
C ASP A 91 -15.40 7.56 -0.31
N TYR A 92 -16.03 6.63 0.40
CA TYR A 92 -15.99 6.58 1.86
C TYR A 92 -14.58 6.34 2.40
N THR A 93 -13.87 5.34 1.87
CA THR A 93 -12.51 5.03 2.33
C THR A 93 -11.52 6.11 1.94
N GLN A 94 -11.64 6.71 0.76
CA GLN A 94 -10.82 7.84 0.35
C GLN A 94 -11.02 9.05 1.27
N TRP A 95 -12.27 9.34 1.63
CA TRP A 95 -12.58 10.41 2.58
C TRP A 95 -11.95 10.13 3.95
N MET A 96 -12.10 8.92 4.48
CA MET A 96 -11.53 8.56 5.79
C MET A 96 -10.01 8.68 5.81
N GLY A 97 -9.35 8.15 4.80
CA GLY A 97 -7.90 8.25 4.67
C GLY A 97 -7.43 9.69 4.52
N GLN A 98 -8.12 10.49 3.73
CA GLN A 98 -7.82 11.91 3.55
C GLN A 98 -7.89 12.67 4.88
N GLU A 99 -8.96 12.47 5.65
CA GLU A 99 -9.11 13.13 6.95
C GLU A 99 -7.92 12.88 7.88
N VAL A 100 -7.41 11.65 7.89
CA VAL A 100 -6.24 11.31 8.71
C VAL A 100 -4.94 11.85 8.11
N LEU A 101 -4.71 11.64 6.81
CA LEU A 101 -3.47 12.04 6.15
C LEU A 101 -3.25 13.55 6.18
N GLN A 102 -4.30 14.33 6.00
CA GLN A 102 -4.22 15.79 6.02
C GLN A 102 -3.87 16.37 7.39
N THR A 103 -4.13 15.65 8.48
CA THR A 103 -3.69 16.11 9.81
C THR A 103 -2.18 16.14 9.95
N ASN A 104 -1.48 15.33 9.14
CA ASN A 104 -0.03 15.20 9.14
C ASN A 104 0.58 14.95 10.53
N LYS A 105 -0.16 14.27 11.41
CA LYS A 105 0.26 14.00 12.79
C LYS A 105 1.30 12.89 12.89
N THR A 106 1.19 11.90 12.00
CA THR A 106 2.08 10.74 11.99
C THR A 106 2.52 10.42 10.58
N VAL A 107 3.69 9.80 10.47
CA VAL A 107 4.21 9.38 9.16
C VAL A 107 3.51 8.12 8.64
N LEU A 108 2.91 7.33 9.53
CA LEU A 108 2.22 6.09 9.17
C LEU A 108 0.73 6.15 9.46
N LEU A 109 -0.04 5.54 8.58
CA LEU A 109 -1.44 5.22 8.79
C LEU A 109 -1.62 3.70 8.58
N GLN A 110 -2.03 2.99 9.63
CA GLN A 110 -2.38 1.59 9.55
C GLN A 110 -3.85 1.45 9.18
N CYS A 111 -4.13 0.67 8.14
CA CYS A 111 -5.50 0.44 7.66
C CYS A 111 -5.76 -1.05 7.50
N PRO A 112 -7.00 -1.53 7.66
CA PRO A 112 -7.33 -2.90 7.27
C PRO A 112 -7.21 -3.07 5.76
N SER A 113 -6.75 -4.25 5.33
CA SER A 113 -6.78 -4.60 3.91
C SER A 113 -8.23 -4.81 3.45
N ALA A 114 -8.58 -4.30 2.27
CA ALA A 114 -9.88 -4.55 1.67
C ALA A 114 -10.02 -5.98 1.13
N ILE A 115 -8.92 -6.72 1.02
CA ILE A 115 -8.88 -8.10 0.54
C ILE A 115 -8.91 -9.08 1.71
N VAL A 116 -8.06 -8.86 2.71
CA VAL A 116 -7.97 -9.65 3.93
C VAL A 116 -8.20 -8.72 5.12
N HIS A 117 -9.43 -8.62 5.57
CA HIS A 117 -9.86 -7.59 6.53
C HIS A 117 -9.16 -7.70 7.89
N GLN A 118 -8.63 -8.87 8.23
CA GLN A 118 -7.91 -9.14 9.48
C GLN A 118 -6.44 -8.72 9.42
N GLU A 119 -5.93 -8.39 8.23
CA GLU A 119 -4.55 -8.00 8.02
C GLU A 119 -4.47 -6.51 7.67
N HIS A 120 -3.25 -5.96 7.73
CA HIS A 120 -3.07 -4.51 7.67
C HIS A 120 -2.15 -4.08 6.54
N ASN A 121 -2.56 -2.99 5.90
CA ASN A 121 -1.68 -2.19 5.06
C ASN A 121 -1.18 -0.99 5.85
N TYR A 122 0.03 -0.56 5.54
CA TYR A 122 0.65 0.64 6.11
C TYR A 122 0.82 1.67 5.02
N LEU A 123 0.20 2.82 5.21
CA LEU A 123 0.32 3.95 4.31
C LEU A 123 1.39 4.90 4.87
N ILE A 124 2.39 5.21 4.05
CA ILE A 124 3.46 6.13 4.43
C ILE A 124 3.13 7.50 3.85
N ASN A 125 3.13 8.52 4.71
CA ASN A 125 2.91 9.90 4.30
C ASN A 125 4.25 10.57 3.94
N PRO A 126 4.56 10.77 2.65
CA PRO A 126 5.84 11.35 2.25
C PRO A 126 5.98 12.83 2.59
N LEU A 127 4.89 13.51 2.97
CA LEU A 127 4.92 14.92 3.36
C LEU A 127 5.23 15.12 4.86
N HIS A 128 5.25 14.05 5.64
CA HIS A 128 5.54 14.14 7.07
C HIS A 128 7.04 14.36 7.32
N PRO A 129 7.44 15.19 8.32
CA PRO A 129 8.85 15.41 8.61
C PRO A 129 9.66 14.16 8.91
N ASP A 130 9.03 13.14 9.53
CA ASP A 130 9.69 11.87 9.86
C ASP A 130 9.85 10.93 8.65
N PHE A 131 9.32 11.29 7.49
CA PHE A 131 9.51 10.48 6.27
C PHE A 131 10.99 10.25 5.95
N LYS A 132 11.85 11.22 6.22
CA LYS A 132 13.30 11.10 6.03
C LYS A 132 13.95 9.97 6.82
N LYS A 133 13.29 9.47 7.87
CA LYS A 133 13.76 8.35 8.70
C LYS A 133 13.42 6.98 8.12
N ILE A 134 12.50 6.93 7.15
CA ILE A 134 12.08 5.71 6.47
C ILE A 134 13.04 5.47 5.31
N LYS A 135 13.54 4.23 5.19
CA LYS A 135 14.57 3.86 4.22
C LYS A 135 14.14 2.65 3.39
N LEU A 136 14.45 2.70 2.11
CA LEU A 136 14.40 1.52 1.27
C LEU A 136 15.53 0.58 1.70
N HIS A 137 15.16 -0.62 2.17
CA HIS A 137 16.14 -1.63 2.60
C HIS A 137 16.67 -2.42 1.40
N THR A 138 15.77 -3.00 0.62
CA THR A 138 16.09 -3.71 -0.62
C THR A 138 15.02 -3.52 -1.68
N SER A 139 15.42 -3.69 -2.93
CA SER A 139 14.52 -3.78 -4.07
C SER A 139 15.06 -4.88 -4.98
N THR A 140 14.31 -5.97 -5.13
CA THR A 140 14.77 -7.18 -5.81
C THR A 140 13.72 -7.75 -6.76
N ASP A 141 14.18 -8.49 -7.77
CA ASP A 141 13.30 -9.27 -8.63
C ASP A 141 12.56 -10.31 -7.78
N PHE A 142 11.34 -10.61 -8.17
CA PHE A 142 10.46 -11.54 -7.47
C PHE A 142 9.91 -12.57 -8.46
N TYR A 143 9.89 -13.84 -8.06
CA TYR A 143 9.29 -14.90 -8.86
C TYR A 143 7.79 -14.97 -8.58
N PHE A 144 6.98 -14.77 -9.62
CA PHE A 144 5.53 -14.92 -9.57
C PHE A 144 5.14 -16.27 -10.17
N ASP A 145 4.57 -17.13 -9.35
CA ASP A 145 4.11 -18.45 -9.77
C ASP A 145 3.01 -18.31 -10.82
N GLU A 146 3.12 -19.05 -11.92
CA GLU A 146 2.18 -19.00 -13.04
C GLU A 146 0.75 -19.34 -12.64
N ARG A 147 0.57 -20.14 -11.58
CA ARG A 147 -0.75 -20.53 -11.09
C ARG A 147 -1.56 -19.36 -10.56
N LEU A 148 -0.93 -18.24 -10.25
CA LEU A 148 -1.62 -17.03 -9.80
C LEU A 148 -2.57 -16.45 -10.87
N PHE A 149 -2.33 -16.76 -12.14
CA PHE A 149 -3.14 -16.30 -13.27
C PHE A 149 -3.76 -17.44 -14.09
N LYS A 150 -4.02 -18.57 -13.47
CA LYS A 150 -4.76 -19.62 -14.17
C LYS A 150 -6.16 -19.13 -14.51
N GLN A 151 -6.50 -19.20 -15.79
CA GLN A 151 -7.88 -19.03 -16.23
C GLN A 151 -8.70 -20.17 -15.59
N GLN A 152 -9.73 -19.80 -14.84
CA GLN A 152 -10.73 -20.77 -14.44
C GLN A 152 -11.49 -21.18 -15.73
N LYS A 153 -11.33 -22.45 -16.10
CA LYS A 153 -12.22 -23.05 -17.10
C LYS A 153 -13.56 -23.25 -16.40
N ILE A 154 -14.53 -22.49 -16.80
CA ILE A 154 -15.92 -22.68 -16.38
C ILE A 154 -16.51 -23.89 -17.14
#